data_0224fe79518a709e3738fac926a175b9
#
_entry.id   0224fe79518a709e3738fac926a175b9
#
_cell.length_a   1.000
_cell.length_b   1.000
_cell.length_c   1.000
_cell.angle_alpha   90.00
_cell.angle_beta   90.00
_cell.angle_gamma   90.00
#
_symmetry.space_group_name_H-M   'P 1'
#
loop_
_entity.id
_entity.type
_entity.pdbx_description
1 polymer ?
#
loop_
_entity_poly.entity_id
_entity_poly.type
_entity_poly.pdbx_seq_one_letter_code
_entity_poly.pdbx_strand_id
1 'polypeptide(L)'
;MQKEKLVYLAGPIDGCTYSGCTDWREYAIKELKKDNITGLSPMRAKEFLKEHPKLVDGISKHVLASDAGITTRDMWDVRRSDATLFNLLGAEKVSIGTMIEYGWASAFNKPFVTVMEKQGNIHEHAMIRRLSGYRVENLDEGLAVVRALFAY
;
A
#
# COMPACT_ATOMS: atom_id res chain seq x y z
N MET A 1 -3.41 28.01 4.29
CA MET A 1 -2.56 26.81 4.46
C MET A 1 -3.14 25.66 3.66
N GLN A 2 -2.34 25.04 2.82
CA GLN A 2 -2.76 23.88 2.07
C GLN A 2 -2.90 22.68 3.03
N LYS A 3 -4.05 22.00 3.00
CA LYS A 3 -4.29 20.82 3.83
C LYS A 3 -3.30 19.72 3.42
N GLU A 4 -2.63 19.13 4.40
CA GLU A 4 -1.75 17.97 4.18
C GLU A 4 -2.52 16.84 3.49
N LYS A 5 -1.92 16.25 2.47
CA LYS A 5 -2.50 15.11 1.75
C LYS A 5 -2.02 13.80 2.33
N LEU A 6 -2.92 12.84 2.43
CA LEU A 6 -2.63 11.49 2.95
C LEU A 6 -2.66 10.46 1.82
N VAL A 7 -1.66 9.61 1.75
CA VAL A 7 -1.58 8.51 0.78
C VAL A 7 -1.33 7.19 1.53
N TYR A 8 -2.24 6.24 1.39
CA TYR A 8 -2.05 4.91 1.95
C TYR A 8 -1.14 4.07 1.04
N LEU A 9 -0.16 3.42 1.64
CA LEU A 9 0.86 2.64 0.93
C LEU A 9 0.55 1.14 1.07
N ALA A 10 -0.20 0.62 0.14
CA ALA A 10 -0.66 -0.76 0.11
C ALA A 10 0.28 -1.67 -0.70
N GLY A 11 0.35 -2.93 -0.30
CA GLY A 11 1.15 -3.94 -0.99
C GLY A 11 1.30 -5.20 -0.14
N PRO A 12 1.77 -6.32 -0.70
CA PRO A 12 1.94 -7.58 0.00
C PRO A 12 2.75 -7.45 1.29
N ILE A 13 2.29 -8.09 2.34
CA ILE A 13 2.98 -8.22 3.64
C ILE A 13 3.11 -9.68 4.02
N ASP A 14 2.02 -10.44 3.99
CA ASP A 14 2.03 -11.87 4.31
C ASP A 14 2.98 -12.62 3.36
N GLY A 15 3.90 -13.35 3.97
CA GLY A 15 4.93 -14.09 3.25
C GLY A 15 6.19 -13.28 2.91
N CYS A 16 6.22 -11.97 3.17
CA CYS A 16 7.38 -11.12 2.94
C CYS A 16 8.31 -11.06 4.15
N THR A 17 9.55 -10.63 3.94
CA THR A 17 10.45 -10.25 5.03
C THR A 17 10.03 -8.89 5.57
N TYR A 18 10.46 -8.54 6.80
CA TYR A 18 10.19 -7.22 7.37
C TYR A 18 10.74 -6.10 6.47
N SER A 19 12.00 -6.20 6.05
CA SER A 19 12.61 -5.22 5.13
C SER A 19 11.90 -5.18 3.77
N GLY A 20 11.50 -6.33 3.24
CA GLY A 20 10.74 -6.41 2.00
C GLY A 20 9.42 -5.63 2.04
N CYS A 21 8.78 -5.56 3.22
CA CYS A 21 7.55 -4.79 3.42
C CYS A 21 7.80 -3.32 3.73
N THR A 22 8.90 -3.00 4.42
CA THR A 22 9.11 -1.66 4.99
C THR A 22 10.01 -0.78 4.15
N ASP A 23 11.04 -1.30 3.49
CA ASP A 23 12.04 -0.47 2.80
C ASP A 23 11.44 0.40 1.69
N TRP A 24 10.62 -0.18 0.83
CA TRP A 24 9.98 0.59 -0.23
C TRP A 24 8.97 1.61 0.31
N ARG A 25 8.30 1.29 1.42
CA ARG A 25 7.36 2.21 2.07
C ARG A 25 8.09 3.38 2.71
N GLU A 26 9.21 3.13 3.37
CA GLU A 26 10.05 4.19 3.95
C GLU A 26 10.59 5.12 2.86
N TYR A 27 11.05 4.55 1.74
CA TYR A 27 11.45 5.32 0.56
C TYR A 27 10.29 6.19 0.04
N ALA A 28 9.11 5.61 -0.15
CA ALA A 28 7.94 6.33 -0.62
C ALA A 28 7.54 7.47 0.35
N ILE A 29 7.53 7.21 1.66
CA ILE A 29 7.23 8.21 2.68
C ILE A 29 8.20 9.38 2.58
N LYS A 30 9.51 9.10 2.49
CA LYS A 30 10.54 10.13 2.38
C LYS A 30 10.36 10.96 1.12
N GLU A 31 10.09 10.33 -0.02
CA GLU A 31 9.91 11.02 -1.29
C GLU A 31 8.66 11.90 -1.29
N LEU A 32 7.52 11.36 -0.83
CA LEU A 32 6.26 12.10 -0.77
C LEU A 32 6.31 13.29 0.20
N LYS A 33 7.06 13.15 1.29
CA LYS A 33 7.20 14.24 2.28
C LYS A 33 7.81 15.51 1.69
N LYS A 34 8.63 15.42 0.65
CA LYS A 34 9.19 16.58 -0.05
C LYS A 34 8.12 17.50 -0.64
N ASP A 35 6.95 16.96 -0.93
CA ASP A 35 5.82 17.67 -1.52
C ASP A 35 4.65 17.85 -0.53
N ASN A 36 4.93 17.78 0.77
CA ASN A 36 3.93 17.88 1.85
C ASN A 36 2.82 16.84 1.76
N ILE A 37 3.17 15.64 1.28
CA ILE A 37 2.29 14.49 1.23
C ILE A 37 2.75 13.48 2.28
N THR A 38 1.85 13.02 3.13
CA THR A 38 2.13 12.03 4.17
C THR A 38 1.76 10.63 3.69
N GLY A 39 2.74 9.74 3.58
CA GLY A 39 2.53 8.33 3.34
C GLY A 39 2.12 7.58 4.62
N LEU A 40 1.05 6.81 4.55
CA LEU A 40 0.58 5.96 5.64
C LEU A 40 0.97 4.51 5.38
N SER A 41 1.88 3.97 6.18
CA SER A 41 2.29 2.57 6.11
C SER A 41 1.45 1.70 7.05
N PRO A 42 0.94 0.54 6.60
CA PRO A 42 0.32 -0.46 7.49
C PRO A 42 1.34 -1.08 8.46
N MET A 43 2.63 -0.90 8.22
CA MET A 43 3.71 -1.39 9.07
C MET A 43 4.11 -0.42 10.19
N ARG A 44 3.54 0.80 10.23
CA ARG A 44 3.89 1.77 11.29
C ARG A 44 3.54 1.22 12.67
N ALA A 45 4.41 1.48 13.64
CA ALA A 45 4.31 0.98 15.02
C ALA A 45 4.27 -0.56 15.12
N LYS A 46 4.86 -1.26 14.16
CA LYS A 46 4.98 -2.73 14.15
C LYS A 46 6.45 -3.20 14.17
N GLU A 47 7.35 -2.42 14.75
CA GLU A 47 8.77 -2.75 14.84
C GLU A 47 9.02 -4.06 15.59
N PHE A 48 8.10 -4.50 16.45
CA PHE A 48 8.14 -5.80 17.12
C PHE A 48 8.14 -6.98 16.13
N LEU A 49 7.78 -6.77 14.87
CA LEU A 49 7.83 -7.81 13.83
C LEU A 49 9.24 -8.02 13.25
N LYS A 50 10.21 -7.14 13.55
CA LYS A 50 11.59 -7.23 13.03
C LYS A 50 12.30 -8.53 13.40
N GLU A 51 11.94 -9.12 14.55
CA GLU A 51 12.57 -10.35 15.05
C GLU A 51 12.20 -11.60 14.22
N HIS A 52 11.16 -11.53 13.40
CA HIS A 52 10.70 -12.65 12.61
C HIS A 52 11.35 -12.65 11.22
N PRO A 53 11.91 -13.77 10.75
CA PRO A 53 12.58 -13.84 9.45
C PRO A 53 11.59 -13.67 8.28
N LYS A 54 10.33 -14.02 8.50
CA LYS A 54 9.25 -13.92 7.51
C LYS A 54 7.93 -13.60 8.20
N LEU A 55 7.17 -12.69 7.62
CA LEU A 55 5.88 -12.28 8.17
C LEU A 55 4.78 -13.22 7.66
N VAL A 56 4.06 -13.85 8.58
CA VAL A 56 2.93 -14.73 8.27
C VAL A 56 1.80 -14.48 9.25
N ASP A 57 0.59 -14.84 8.86
CA ASP A 57 -0.58 -14.73 9.72
C ASP A 57 -0.37 -15.38 11.08
N GLY A 58 -0.75 -14.69 12.14
CA GLY A 58 -0.69 -15.20 13.48
C GLY A 58 0.71 -15.27 14.10
N ILE A 59 1.73 -14.74 13.45
CA ILE A 59 3.11 -14.80 13.96
C ILE A 59 3.32 -14.01 15.25
N SER A 60 2.48 -13.01 15.51
CA SER A 60 2.54 -12.19 16.71
C SER A 60 1.17 -12.11 17.38
N LYS A 61 1.18 -12.14 18.73
CA LYS A 61 -0.04 -11.93 19.53
C LYS A 61 -0.31 -10.47 19.86
N HIS A 62 0.52 -9.55 19.35
CA HIS A 62 0.34 -8.13 19.57
C HIS A 62 -0.99 -7.66 18.94
N VAL A 63 -1.73 -6.81 19.62
CA VAL A 63 -3.06 -6.36 19.18
C VAL A 63 -3.05 -5.69 17.80
N LEU A 64 -1.97 -4.97 17.44
CA LEU A 64 -1.79 -4.37 16.11
C LEU A 64 -1.57 -5.39 14.99
N ALA A 65 -1.21 -6.63 15.33
CA ALA A 65 -1.04 -7.73 14.38
C ALA A 65 -2.17 -8.77 14.46
N SER A 66 -3.21 -8.50 15.24
CA SER A 66 -4.41 -9.34 15.28
C SER A 66 -5.26 -9.11 14.02
N ASP A 67 -6.07 -10.09 13.68
CA ASP A 67 -6.99 -10.01 12.52
C ASP A 67 -7.86 -8.76 12.59
N ALA A 68 -8.48 -8.51 13.74
CA ALA A 68 -9.31 -7.32 13.97
C ALA A 68 -8.49 -6.02 13.91
N GLY A 69 -7.31 -6.01 14.53
CA GLY A 69 -6.44 -4.84 14.57
C GLY A 69 -5.94 -4.42 13.18
N ILE A 70 -5.47 -5.37 12.39
CA ILE A 70 -5.05 -5.14 11.00
C ILE A 70 -6.23 -4.60 10.19
N THR A 71 -7.35 -5.30 10.19
CA THR A 71 -8.51 -4.94 9.39
C THR A 71 -9.06 -3.56 9.75
N THR A 72 -9.17 -3.27 11.05
CA THR A 72 -9.72 -1.99 11.53
C THR A 72 -8.85 -0.81 11.09
N ARG A 73 -7.54 -0.88 11.31
CA ARG A 73 -6.65 0.23 10.98
C ARG A 73 -6.48 0.41 9.48
N ASP A 74 -6.28 -0.68 8.75
CA ASP A 74 -6.06 -0.62 7.31
C ASP A 74 -7.29 -0.08 6.57
N MET A 75 -8.50 -0.52 6.96
CA MET A 75 -9.73 0.03 6.39
C MET A 75 -9.91 1.51 6.70
N TRP A 76 -9.63 1.92 7.94
CA TRP A 76 -9.69 3.33 8.34
C TRP A 76 -8.68 4.17 7.57
N ASP A 77 -7.46 3.67 7.38
CA ASP A 77 -6.41 4.36 6.63
C ASP A 77 -6.77 4.52 5.15
N VAL A 78 -7.29 3.49 4.51
CA VAL A 78 -7.78 3.60 3.12
C VAL A 78 -8.90 4.63 3.03
N ARG A 79 -9.85 4.60 3.96
CA ARG A 79 -11.00 5.51 3.95
C ARG A 79 -10.59 6.98 4.16
N ARG A 80 -9.68 7.26 5.10
CA ARG A 80 -9.26 8.63 5.41
C ARG A 80 -8.22 9.20 4.47
N SER A 81 -7.52 8.37 3.70
CA SER A 81 -6.52 8.81 2.73
C SER A 81 -7.17 9.55 1.56
N ASP A 82 -6.44 10.49 0.99
CA ASP A 82 -6.84 11.20 -0.23
C ASP A 82 -6.61 10.35 -1.48
N ALA A 83 -5.61 9.45 -1.44
CA ALA A 83 -5.30 8.49 -2.50
C ALA A 83 -4.63 7.23 -1.92
N THR A 84 -4.52 6.18 -2.73
CA THR A 84 -3.78 4.96 -2.37
C THR A 84 -2.75 4.63 -3.45
N LEU A 85 -1.57 4.20 -3.03
CA LEU A 85 -0.54 3.63 -3.90
C LEU A 85 -0.46 2.13 -3.61
N PHE A 86 -0.76 1.31 -4.61
CA PHE A 86 -0.62 -0.14 -4.56
C PHE A 86 0.69 -0.55 -5.22
N ASN A 87 1.64 -1.08 -4.44
CA ASN A 87 2.87 -1.63 -4.97
C ASN A 87 2.79 -3.16 -4.98
N LEU A 88 2.58 -3.72 -6.16
CA LEU A 88 2.46 -5.16 -6.40
C LEU A 88 3.69 -5.76 -7.07
N LEU A 89 4.78 -4.99 -7.23
CA LEU A 89 6.00 -5.46 -7.87
C LEU A 89 6.60 -6.66 -7.14
N GLY A 90 7.02 -7.66 -7.90
CA GLY A 90 7.71 -8.83 -7.39
C GLY A 90 6.85 -9.76 -6.53
N ALA A 91 5.54 -9.62 -6.56
CA ALA A 91 4.64 -10.47 -5.79
C ALA A 91 4.76 -11.94 -6.23
N GLU A 92 5.03 -12.83 -5.28
CA GLU A 92 5.17 -14.27 -5.53
C GLU A 92 3.85 -15.03 -5.34
N LYS A 93 2.93 -14.47 -4.56
CA LYS A 93 1.59 -15.00 -4.34
C LYS A 93 0.56 -13.88 -4.31
N VAL A 94 -0.71 -14.21 -4.51
CA VAL A 94 -1.79 -13.24 -4.39
C VAL A 94 -1.89 -12.75 -2.95
N SER A 95 -1.84 -11.43 -2.78
CA SER A 95 -2.07 -10.77 -1.49
C SER A 95 -3.55 -10.50 -1.31
N ILE A 96 -4.23 -11.34 -0.55
CA ILE A 96 -5.66 -11.21 -0.28
C ILE A 96 -5.97 -9.87 0.39
N GLY A 97 -5.19 -9.50 1.40
CA GLY A 97 -5.39 -8.23 2.10
C GLY A 97 -5.25 -7.03 1.18
N THR A 98 -4.24 -7.01 0.31
CA THR A 98 -4.07 -5.93 -0.67
C THR A 98 -5.24 -5.86 -1.65
N MET A 99 -5.79 -7.01 -2.06
CA MET A 99 -6.96 -7.03 -2.95
C MET A 99 -8.23 -6.54 -2.28
N ILE A 100 -8.41 -6.80 -0.98
CA ILE A 100 -9.49 -6.23 -0.18
C ILE A 100 -9.34 -4.70 -0.10
N GLU A 101 -8.16 -4.20 0.17
CA GLU A 101 -7.86 -2.77 0.19
C GLU A 101 -8.11 -2.11 -1.17
N TYR A 102 -7.79 -2.82 -2.25
CA TYR A 102 -8.08 -2.40 -3.62
C TYR A 102 -9.59 -2.18 -3.84
N GLY A 103 -10.39 -3.14 -3.37
CA GLY A 103 -11.85 -3.04 -3.38
C GLY A 103 -12.35 -1.87 -2.53
N TRP A 104 -11.81 -1.66 -1.34
CA TRP A 104 -12.16 -0.52 -0.49
C TRP A 104 -11.85 0.82 -1.15
N ALA A 105 -10.65 0.99 -1.70
CA ALA A 105 -10.27 2.23 -2.37
C ALA A 105 -11.24 2.56 -3.51
N SER A 106 -11.60 1.57 -4.32
CA SER A 106 -12.58 1.72 -5.39
C SER A 106 -13.97 2.07 -4.85
N ALA A 107 -14.46 1.34 -3.84
CA ALA A 107 -15.78 1.57 -3.24
C ALA A 107 -15.90 2.93 -2.56
N PHE A 108 -14.81 3.43 -1.97
CA PHE A 108 -14.77 4.77 -1.36
C PHE A 108 -14.51 5.89 -2.37
N ASN A 109 -14.48 5.59 -3.65
CA ASN A 109 -14.18 6.54 -4.73
C ASN A 109 -12.86 7.30 -4.53
N LYS A 110 -11.85 6.61 -4.01
CA LYS A 110 -10.50 7.17 -3.86
C LYS A 110 -9.71 6.93 -5.14
N PRO A 111 -9.01 7.93 -5.67
CA PRO A 111 -8.05 7.68 -6.73
C PRO A 111 -6.93 6.79 -6.21
N PHE A 112 -6.44 5.89 -7.05
CA PHE A 112 -5.30 5.06 -6.69
C PHE A 112 -4.40 4.77 -7.89
N VAL A 113 -3.14 4.52 -7.56
CA VAL A 113 -2.09 4.19 -8.53
C VAL A 113 -1.67 2.74 -8.29
N THR A 114 -1.58 1.96 -9.34
CA THR A 114 -1.13 0.57 -9.28
C THR A 114 0.24 0.45 -9.93
N VAL A 115 1.21 0.01 -9.13
CA VAL A 115 2.58 -0.26 -9.57
C VAL A 115 2.74 -1.77 -9.70
N MET A 116 2.90 -2.27 -10.91
CA MET A 116 3.08 -3.69 -11.20
C MET A 116 3.76 -3.89 -12.56
N GLU A 117 4.38 -5.05 -12.74
CA GLU A 117 5.01 -5.42 -14.00
C GLU A 117 4.00 -5.33 -15.15
N LYS A 118 4.48 -4.97 -16.33
CA LYS A 118 3.66 -4.89 -17.55
C LYS A 118 2.95 -6.20 -17.87
N GLN A 119 3.65 -7.32 -17.62
CA GLN A 119 3.16 -8.69 -17.86
C GLN A 119 3.65 -9.63 -16.75
N GLY A 120 2.87 -10.66 -16.46
CA GLY A 120 3.29 -11.76 -15.59
C GLY A 120 3.08 -11.53 -14.10
N ASN A 121 2.52 -10.42 -13.66
CA ASN A 121 2.20 -10.24 -12.24
C ASN A 121 1.04 -11.16 -11.84
N ILE A 122 1.18 -11.82 -10.70
CA ILE A 122 0.20 -12.79 -10.21
C ILE A 122 -1.17 -12.17 -9.88
N HIS A 123 -1.24 -10.85 -9.71
CA HIS A 123 -2.48 -10.11 -9.47
C HIS A 123 -3.20 -9.69 -10.77
N GLU A 124 -2.68 -10.09 -11.94
CA GLU A 124 -3.31 -9.74 -13.21
C GLU A 124 -4.70 -10.38 -13.32
N HIS A 125 -5.71 -9.53 -13.39
CA HIS A 125 -7.11 -9.95 -13.42
C HIS A 125 -7.97 -8.89 -14.12
N ALA A 126 -9.07 -9.29 -14.74
CA ALA A 126 -9.97 -8.37 -15.44
C ALA A 126 -10.44 -7.20 -14.57
N MET A 127 -10.80 -7.46 -13.31
CA MET A 127 -11.25 -6.42 -12.38
C MET A 127 -10.11 -5.48 -11.98
N ILE A 128 -8.90 -6.01 -11.79
CA ILE A 128 -7.73 -5.19 -11.48
C ILE A 128 -7.42 -4.26 -12.67
N ARG A 129 -7.44 -4.78 -13.89
CA ARG A 129 -7.25 -3.96 -15.11
C ARG A 129 -8.33 -2.88 -15.23
N ARG A 130 -9.56 -3.22 -14.95
CA ARG A 130 -10.70 -2.28 -15.08
C ARG A 130 -10.66 -1.18 -14.03
N LEU A 131 -10.29 -1.51 -12.80
CA LEU A 131 -10.25 -0.56 -11.68
C LEU A 131 -8.97 0.28 -11.65
N SER A 132 -7.86 -0.21 -12.22
CA SER A 132 -6.58 0.52 -12.26
C SER A 132 -6.69 1.74 -13.17
N GLY A 133 -7.06 2.88 -12.61
CA GLY A 133 -7.12 4.14 -13.36
C GLY A 133 -5.74 4.60 -13.81
N TYR A 134 -4.73 4.40 -12.97
CA TYR A 134 -3.33 4.70 -13.23
C TYR A 134 -2.50 3.46 -12.97
N ARG A 135 -1.90 2.90 -14.02
CA ARG A 135 -1.02 1.73 -13.93
C ARG A 135 0.35 2.09 -14.45
N VAL A 136 1.37 1.84 -13.65
CA VAL A 136 2.77 2.11 -13.96
C VAL A 136 3.64 0.90 -13.62
N GLU A 137 4.89 0.89 -14.10
CA GLU A 137 5.75 -0.29 -14.01
C GLU A 137 6.85 -0.19 -12.95
N ASN A 138 7.05 0.98 -12.35
CA ASN A 138 8.00 1.18 -11.27
C ASN A 138 7.50 2.17 -10.21
N LEU A 139 8.11 2.12 -9.05
CA LEU A 139 7.67 2.90 -7.89
C LEU A 139 7.82 4.41 -8.12
N ASP A 140 8.90 4.87 -8.75
CA ASP A 140 9.14 6.29 -8.97
C ASP A 140 8.09 6.90 -9.91
N GLU A 141 7.68 6.17 -10.94
CA GLU A 141 6.54 6.56 -11.79
C GLU A 141 5.25 6.63 -10.98
N GLY A 142 5.03 5.66 -10.08
CA GLY A 142 3.87 5.66 -9.18
C GLY A 142 3.83 6.90 -8.29
N LEU A 143 4.96 7.25 -7.69
CA LEU A 143 5.10 8.45 -6.87
C LEU A 143 4.88 9.74 -7.68
N ALA A 144 5.36 9.78 -8.92
CA ALA A 144 5.13 10.91 -9.82
C ALA A 144 3.64 11.09 -10.13
N VAL A 145 2.90 10.00 -10.37
CA VAL A 145 1.45 10.06 -10.58
C VAL A 145 0.73 10.54 -9.32
N VAL A 146 1.12 10.05 -8.14
CA VAL A 146 0.54 10.51 -6.86
C VAL A 146 0.72 12.03 -6.70
N ARG A 147 1.92 12.56 -6.99
CA ARG A 147 2.17 14.01 -6.95
C ARG A 147 1.26 14.75 -7.93
N ALA A 148 1.11 14.22 -9.14
CA ALA A 148 0.27 14.84 -10.17
C ALA A 148 -1.20 14.91 -9.77
N LEU A 149 -1.72 13.92 -9.02
CA LEU A 149 -3.09 13.94 -8.50
C LEU A 149 -3.34 15.13 -7.55
N PHE A 150 -2.32 15.64 -6.90
CA PHE A 150 -2.43 16.73 -5.92
C PHE A 150 -1.86 18.07 -6.43
N ALA A 151 -1.35 18.09 -7.66
CA ALA A 151 -0.92 19.32 -8.29
C ALA A 151 -2.12 20.23 -8.62
N TYR A 152 -1.93 21.54 -8.50
CA TYR A 152 -2.92 22.57 -8.85
C TYR A 152 -2.46 23.40 -10.04
#